data_f17f670d62a926f242a091f654f6f745
#
_entry.id   f17f670d62a926f242a091f654f6f745
#
_cell.length_a   1.000
_cell.length_b   1.000
_cell.length_c   1.000
_cell.angle_alpha   90.00
_cell.angle_beta   90.00
_cell.angle_gamma   90.00
#
_symmetry.space_group_name_H-M   'P 1'
#
loop_
_entity.id
_entity.type
_entity.pdbx_description
1 polymer ?
#
loop_
_entity_poly.entity_id
_entity_poly.type
_entity_poly.pdbx_seq_one_letter_code
_entity_poly.pdbx_strand_id
1 'polypeptide(L)'
;MADSSFDVVSKIDRQEVDNALNQAAKELSTRFDFRGTDTKIAWKGEEAIELTSSTEERVKAAVDVFKEKLIRRDISLKAFDAGEPQASGKTFKVTGSLKEGITSENAKKITKLIRDEGPKTVKTQIQGDEVRVSSKKRDDLQEVIAMLKKADLDVALQFVNYR
;
A
#
# COMPACT_ATOMS: atom_id res chain seq x y z
N MET A 1 5.12 -31.91 17.88
CA MET A 1 4.00 -31.23 17.24
C MET A 1 4.49 -30.20 16.24
N ALA A 2 3.75 -30.03 15.16
CA ALA A 2 4.09 -29.04 14.15
C ALA A 2 3.90 -27.62 14.70
N ASP A 3 4.78 -26.72 14.31
CA ASP A 3 4.64 -25.31 14.67
C ASP A 3 3.45 -24.69 13.92
N SER A 4 2.79 -23.74 14.56
CA SER A 4 1.87 -22.84 13.86
C SER A 4 2.66 -21.76 13.14
N SER A 5 2.13 -21.24 12.04
CA SER A 5 2.82 -20.24 11.25
C SER A 5 1.85 -19.31 10.53
N PHE A 6 2.36 -18.18 10.08
CA PHE A 6 1.70 -17.32 9.12
C PHE A 6 2.75 -16.66 8.23
N ASP A 7 2.31 -16.07 7.14
CA ASP A 7 3.19 -15.33 6.24
C ASP A 7 2.88 -13.84 6.30
N VAL A 8 3.93 -13.03 6.40
CA VAL A 8 3.86 -11.57 6.25
C VAL A 8 4.10 -11.25 4.79
N VAL A 9 3.14 -10.60 4.16
CA VAL A 9 3.19 -10.27 2.73
C VAL A 9 2.84 -8.80 2.51
N SER A 10 3.18 -8.29 1.35
CA SER A 10 2.73 -6.98 0.90
C SER A 10 2.17 -7.14 -0.51
N LYS A 11 0.87 -7.29 -0.60
CA LYS A 11 0.17 -7.51 -1.87
C LYS A 11 -0.84 -6.41 -2.11
N ILE A 12 -1.12 -6.15 -3.38
CA ILE A 12 -2.10 -5.18 -3.81
C ILE A 12 -3.29 -5.91 -4.43
N ASP A 13 -4.49 -5.57 -3.96
CA ASP A 13 -5.72 -6.01 -4.59
C ASP A 13 -6.04 -5.02 -5.71
N ARG A 14 -5.69 -5.37 -6.95
CA ARG A 14 -5.86 -4.49 -8.10
C ARG A 14 -7.32 -4.20 -8.40
N GLN A 15 -8.22 -5.12 -8.08
CA GLN A 15 -9.65 -4.87 -8.24
C GLN A 15 -10.12 -3.76 -7.31
N GLU A 16 -9.64 -3.75 -6.07
CA GLU A 16 -9.98 -2.69 -5.11
C GLU A 16 -9.34 -1.36 -5.49
N VAL A 17 -8.14 -1.37 -6.06
CA VAL A 17 -7.51 -0.15 -6.61
C VAL A 17 -8.36 0.38 -7.77
N ASP A 18 -8.83 -0.49 -8.66
CA ASP A 18 -9.69 -0.10 -9.78
C ASP A 18 -11.01 0.49 -9.29
N ASN A 19 -11.61 -0.10 -8.26
CA ASN A 19 -12.82 0.43 -7.64
C ASN A 19 -12.57 1.83 -7.05
N ALA A 20 -11.45 2.02 -6.39
CA ALA A 20 -11.06 3.31 -5.84
C ALA A 20 -10.86 4.35 -6.95
N LEU A 21 -10.22 3.94 -8.05
CA LEU A 21 -9.99 4.80 -9.21
C LEU A 21 -11.32 5.23 -9.83
N ASN A 22 -12.25 4.31 -10.00
CA ASN A 22 -13.56 4.62 -10.59
C ASN A 22 -14.37 5.54 -9.69
N GLN A 23 -14.31 5.38 -8.38
CA GLN A 23 -14.96 6.28 -7.44
C GLN A 23 -14.31 7.68 -7.47
N ALA A 24 -12.99 7.74 -7.55
CA ALA A 24 -12.28 9.00 -7.68
C ALA A 24 -12.64 9.70 -8.99
N ALA A 25 -12.67 8.97 -10.11
CA ALA A 25 -13.05 9.53 -11.41
C ALA A 25 -14.45 10.13 -11.37
N LYS A 26 -15.39 9.45 -10.74
CA LYS A 26 -16.76 9.93 -10.60
C LYS A 26 -16.81 11.22 -9.78
N GLU A 27 -16.14 11.26 -8.64
CA GLU A 27 -16.10 12.46 -7.81
C GLU A 27 -15.43 13.63 -8.54
N LEU A 28 -14.32 13.39 -9.23
CA LEU A 28 -13.62 14.44 -9.99
C LEU A 28 -14.48 15.01 -11.13
N SER A 29 -15.35 14.19 -11.72
CA SER A 29 -16.23 14.64 -12.79
C SER A 29 -17.43 15.45 -12.28
N THR A 30 -17.79 15.32 -11.00
CA THR A 30 -19.00 15.94 -10.44
C THR A 30 -18.70 17.07 -9.44
N ARG A 31 -17.51 17.09 -8.85
CA ARG A 31 -17.15 18.12 -7.86
C ARG A 31 -17.00 19.47 -8.50
N PHE A 32 -17.59 20.47 -7.86
CA PHE A 32 -17.60 21.85 -8.36
C PHE A 32 -16.20 22.43 -8.55
N ASP A 33 -15.27 22.15 -7.64
CA ASP A 33 -13.90 22.70 -7.67
C ASP A 33 -13.05 22.11 -8.80
N PHE A 34 -13.50 21.03 -9.45
CA PHE A 34 -12.82 20.43 -10.60
C PHE A 34 -13.48 20.78 -11.95
N ARG A 35 -14.53 21.57 -11.95
CA ARG A 35 -15.19 21.97 -13.20
C ARG A 35 -14.24 22.82 -14.05
N GLY A 36 -14.18 22.50 -15.35
CA GLY A 36 -13.35 23.24 -16.28
C GLY A 36 -11.84 23.02 -16.12
N THR A 37 -11.42 22.09 -15.26
CA THR A 37 -10.00 21.82 -15.02
C THR A 37 -9.48 20.65 -15.84
N ASP A 38 -10.33 19.96 -16.61
CA ASP A 38 -9.98 18.79 -17.42
C ASP A 38 -9.23 17.73 -16.61
N THR A 39 -9.70 17.49 -15.39
CA THR A 39 -9.06 16.54 -14.46
C THR A 39 -9.41 15.12 -14.82
N LYS A 40 -8.40 14.27 -14.95
CA LYS A 40 -8.54 12.87 -15.33
C LYS A 40 -7.68 11.98 -14.45
N ILE A 41 -8.13 10.73 -14.27
CA ILE A 41 -7.39 9.69 -13.59
C ILE A 41 -7.52 8.40 -14.40
N ALA A 42 -6.41 7.69 -14.59
CA ALA A 42 -6.39 6.45 -15.36
C ALA A 42 -5.22 5.57 -14.95
N TRP A 43 -5.33 4.29 -15.24
CA TRP A 43 -4.20 3.38 -15.14
C TRP A 43 -3.14 3.75 -16.17
N LYS A 44 -1.88 3.64 -15.76
CA LYS A 44 -0.74 3.73 -16.66
C LYS A 44 -0.01 2.39 -16.62
N GLY A 45 -0.38 1.48 -17.53
CA GLY A 45 0.04 0.08 -17.43
C GLY A 45 -0.64 -0.63 -16.27
N GLU A 46 0.01 -1.60 -15.67
CA GLU A 46 -0.57 -2.42 -14.60
C GLU A 46 -0.14 -2.01 -13.20
N GLU A 47 0.88 -1.14 -13.08
CA GLU A 47 1.53 -0.84 -11.81
C GLU A 47 1.55 0.63 -11.46
N ALA A 48 0.95 1.48 -12.27
CA ALA A 48 0.94 2.92 -12.01
C ALA A 48 -0.41 3.54 -12.32
N ILE A 49 -0.64 4.68 -11.68
CA ILE A 49 -1.85 5.50 -11.86
C ILE A 49 -1.39 6.89 -12.31
N GLU A 50 -2.03 7.42 -13.33
CA GLU A 50 -1.73 8.74 -13.85
C GLU A 50 -2.92 9.67 -13.60
N LEU A 51 -2.64 10.85 -13.05
CA LEU A 51 -3.62 11.90 -12.84
C LEU A 51 -3.15 13.16 -13.60
N THR A 52 -4.09 13.83 -14.24
CA THR A 52 -3.83 15.08 -14.96
C THR A 52 -4.86 16.14 -14.60
N SER A 53 -4.44 17.40 -14.64
CA SER A 53 -5.34 18.53 -14.46
C SER A 53 -4.73 19.79 -15.09
N SER A 54 -5.50 20.85 -15.13
CA SER A 54 -5.07 22.13 -15.73
C SER A 54 -4.04 22.88 -14.91
N THR A 55 -3.96 22.64 -13.60
CA THR A 55 -3.01 23.30 -12.70
C THR A 55 -2.34 22.31 -11.77
N GLU A 56 -1.18 22.69 -11.24
CA GLU A 56 -0.46 21.90 -10.26
C GLU A 56 -1.31 21.69 -8.99
N GLU A 57 -1.96 22.74 -8.53
CA GLU A 57 -2.82 22.67 -7.34
C GLU A 57 -3.96 21.68 -7.53
N ARG A 58 -4.61 21.70 -8.70
CA ARG A 58 -5.74 20.82 -8.98
C ARG A 58 -5.31 19.36 -9.15
N VAL A 59 -4.16 19.09 -9.74
CA VAL A 59 -3.70 17.71 -9.86
C VAL A 59 -3.33 17.14 -8.48
N LYS A 60 -2.76 17.98 -7.60
CA LYS A 60 -2.51 17.55 -6.20
C LYS A 60 -3.81 17.26 -5.46
N ALA A 61 -4.82 18.10 -5.64
CA ALA A 61 -6.14 17.87 -5.05
C ALA A 61 -6.77 16.57 -5.57
N ALA A 62 -6.59 16.27 -6.85
CA ALA A 62 -7.06 15.02 -7.44
C ALA A 62 -6.37 13.79 -6.83
N VAL A 63 -5.07 13.89 -6.56
CA VAL A 63 -4.32 12.83 -5.87
C VAL A 63 -4.91 12.59 -4.48
N ASP A 64 -5.25 13.64 -3.76
CA ASP A 64 -5.85 13.51 -2.42
C ASP A 64 -7.20 12.81 -2.47
N VAL A 65 -8.01 13.09 -3.49
CA VAL A 65 -9.29 12.40 -3.71
C VAL A 65 -9.04 10.90 -3.91
N PHE A 66 -8.08 10.55 -4.75
CA PHE A 66 -7.75 9.16 -4.99
C PHE A 66 -7.26 8.44 -3.72
N LYS A 67 -6.36 9.11 -2.97
CA LYS A 67 -5.87 8.56 -1.69
C LYS A 67 -7.00 8.30 -0.71
N GLU A 68 -7.98 9.19 -0.63
CA GLU A 68 -9.15 8.99 0.21
C GLU A 68 -9.93 7.74 -0.20
N LYS A 69 -10.11 7.53 -1.51
CA LYS A 69 -10.81 6.35 -2.01
C LYS A 69 -10.04 5.06 -1.73
N LEU A 70 -8.71 5.10 -1.79
CA LEU A 70 -7.88 3.96 -1.42
C LEU A 70 -8.09 3.59 0.06
N ILE A 71 -8.07 4.58 0.94
CA ILE A 71 -8.28 4.36 2.39
C ILE A 71 -9.65 3.73 2.63
N ARG A 72 -10.70 4.21 1.98
CA ARG A 72 -12.05 3.67 2.12
C ARG A 72 -12.16 2.22 1.66
N ARG A 73 -11.25 1.77 0.82
CA ARG A 73 -11.17 0.40 0.32
C ARG A 73 -10.15 -0.44 1.06
N ASP A 74 -9.72 0.01 2.24
CA ASP A 74 -8.74 -0.68 3.08
C ASP A 74 -7.39 -0.90 2.40
N ILE A 75 -7.03 -0.03 1.46
CA ILE A 75 -5.71 -0.04 0.84
C ILE A 75 -4.84 0.97 1.57
N SER A 76 -3.71 0.51 2.11
CA SER A 76 -2.78 1.37 2.81
C SER A 76 -2.12 2.36 1.83
N LEU A 77 -1.98 3.61 2.26
CA LEU A 77 -1.27 4.61 1.46
C LEU A 77 0.22 4.28 1.30
N LYS A 78 0.76 3.38 2.11
CA LYS A 78 2.13 2.87 1.93
C LYS A 78 2.29 2.06 0.65
N ALA A 79 1.18 1.57 0.06
CA ALA A 79 1.20 0.85 -1.20
C ALA A 79 1.17 1.76 -2.43
N PHE A 80 0.97 3.07 -2.24
CA PHE A 80 0.87 4.02 -3.35
C PHE A 80 1.88 5.16 -3.16
N ASP A 81 2.82 5.26 -4.11
CA ASP A 81 3.87 6.27 -4.08
C ASP A 81 3.58 7.33 -5.14
N ALA A 82 2.93 8.41 -4.75
CA ALA A 82 2.61 9.50 -5.65
C ALA A 82 3.89 10.29 -5.96
N GLY A 83 4.15 10.49 -7.24
CA GLY A 83 5.25 11.33 -7.67
C GLY A 83 4.94 12.81 -7.54
N GLU A 84 5.91 13.64 -7.89
CA GLU A 84 5.72 15.09 -7.91
C GLU A 84 5.00 15.52 -9.19
N PRO A 85 4.20 16.60 -9.13
CA PRO A 85 3.57 17.14 -10.33
C PRO A 85 4.60 17.58 -11.36
N GLN A 86 4.35 17.24 -12.61
CA GLN A 86 5.20 17.62 -13.73
C GLN A 86 4.37 18.33 -14.80
N ALA A 87 4.90 19.39 -15.33
CA ALA A 87 4.25 20.10 -16.44
C ALA A 87 4.27 19.20 -17.69
N SER A 88 3.11 19.12 -18.35
CA SER A 88 2.95 18.33 -19.57
C SER A 88 2.11 19.15 -20.57
N GLY A 89 2.77 19.92 -21.42
CA GLY A 89 2.09 20.88 -22.30
C GLY A 89 1.35 21.94 -21.48
N LYS A 90 0.05 22.02 -21.66
CA LYS A 90 -0.80 22.97 -20.92
C LYS A 90 -1.37 22.37 -19.63
N THR A 91 -1.00 21.15 -19.29
CA THR A 91 -1.52 20.46 -18.12
C THR A 91 -0.40 20.09 -17.16
N PHE A 92 -0.78 19.63 -15.97
CA PHE A 92 0.12 19.05 -14.99
C PHE A 92 -0.26 17.60 -14.76
N LYS A 93 0.75 16.76 -14.54
CA LYS A 93 0.58 15.33 -14.42
C LYS A 93 1.28 14.82 -13.17
N VAL A 94 0.62 13.90 -12.46
CA VAL A 94 1.22 13.10 -11.39
C VAL A 94 1.13 11.64 -11.79
N THR A 95 2.26 10.94 -11.73
CA THR A 95 2.29 9.49 -11.91
C THR A 95 2.63 8.87 -10.56
N GLY A 96 1.74 8.03 -10.07
CA GLY A 96 1.97 7.30 -8.82
C GLY A 96 2.17 5.82 -9.09
N SER A 97 3.15 5.23 -8.44
CA SER A 97 3.43 3.80 -8.56
C SER A 97 2.78 3.02 -7.43
N LEU A 98 2.35 1.79 -7.75
CA LEU A 98 1.84 0.85 -6.77
C LEU A 98 3.00 -0.04 -6.32
N LYS A 99 3.16 -0.18 -5.01
CA LYS A 99 4.25 -0.95 -4.41
C LYS A 99 3.72 -2.29 -3.93
N GLU A 100 4.35 -3.37 -4.36
CA GLU A 100 3.97 -4.72 -4.00
C GLU A 100 5.21 -5.54 -3.68
N GLY A 101 5.10 -6.46 -2.72
CA GLY A 101 6.19 -7.29 -2.25
C GLY A 101 6.99 -6.64 -1.12
N ILE A 102 7.65 -7.48 -0.33
CA ILE A 102 8.55 -7.03 0.74
C ILE A 102 9.98 -7.08 0.21
N THR A 103 10.65 -5.94 0.17
CA THR A 103 12.06 -5.88 -0.26
C THR A 103 12.95 -6.60 0.74
N SER A 104 14.16 -7.00 0.31
CA SER A 104 15.16 -7.59 1.21
C SER A 104 15.44 -6.70 2.41
N GLU A 105 15.53 -5.39 2.19
CA GLU A 105 15.78 -4.44 3.26
C GLU A 105 14.64 -4.43 4.27
N ASN A 106 13.40 -4.36 3.81
CA ASN A 106 12.23 -4.39 4.70
C ASN A 106 12.07 -5.74 5.40
N ALA A 107 12.37 -6.85 4.70
CA ALA A 107 12.35 -8.17 5.32
C ALA A 107 13.34 -8.26 6.48
N LYS A 108 14.53 -7.71 6.32
CA LYS A 108 15.53 -7.66 7.39
C LYS A 108 15.07 -6.81 8.57
N LYS A 109 14.41 -5.69 8.30
CA LYS A 109 13.85 -4.84 9.36
C LYS A 109 12.76 -5.57 10.13
N ILE A 110 11.89 -6.29 9.45
CA ILE A 110 10.81 -7.08 10.06
C ILE A 110 11.40 -8.19 10.93
N THR A 111 12.34 -8.97 10.42
CA THR A 111 12.94 -10.07 11.18
C THR A 111 13.72 -9.57 12.37
N LYS A 112 14.43 -8.46 12.24
CA LYS A 112 15.16 -7.84 13.34
C LYS A 112 14.20 -7.37 14.43
N LEU A 113 13.11 -6.71 14.05
CA LEU A 113 12.11 -6.21 14.99
C LEU A 113 11.50 -7.36 15.79
N ILE A 114 11.15 -8.46 15.12
CA ILE A 114 10.62 -9.65 15.77
C ILE A 114 11.64 -10.24 16.75
N ARG A 115 12.89 -10.34 16.33
CA ARG A 115 13.94 -10.89 17.18
C ARG A 115 14.20 -10.03 18.40
N ASP A 116 14.25 -8.71 18.23
CA ASP A 116 14.64 -7.78 19.31
C ASP A 116 13.49 -7.49 20.28
N GLU A 117 12.25 -7.42 19.78
CA GLU A 117 11.09 -6.97 20.55
C GLU A 117 9.99 -8.02 20.70
N GLY A 118 10.04 -9.09 19.90
CA GLY A 118 9.04 -10.14 19.95
C GLY A 118 9.35 -11.26 20.90
N PRO A 119 8.43 -12.22 21.05
CA PRO A 119 8.66 -13.42 21.88
C PRO A 119 9.83 -14.25 21.36
N LYS A 120 10.63 -14.79 22.27
CA LYS A 120 11.83 -15.56 21.90
C LYS A 120 11.52 -16.92 21.30
N THR A 121 10.30 -17.42 21.46
CA THR A 121 9.86 -18.69 20.85
C THR A 121 9.62 -18.60 19.36
N VAL A 122 9.57 -17.39 18.81
CA VAL A 122 9.22 -17.13 17.42
C VAL A 122 10.43 -17.25 16.52
N LYS A 123 10.24 -17.93 15.39
CA LYS A 123 11.25 -18.09 14.35
C LYS A 123 10.77 -17.39 13.08
N THR A 124 11.72 -16.84 12.33
CA THR A 124 11.43 -16.16 11.07
C THR A 124 12.24 -16.75 9.93
N GLN A 125 11.66 -16.74 8.73
CA GLN A 125 12.34 -17.17 7.51
C GLN A 125 11.93 -16.26 6.37
N ILE A 126 12.91 -15.66 5.71
CA ILE A 126 12.68 -14.83 4.53
C ILE A 126 12.52 -15.76 3.33
N GLN A 127 11.38 -15.65 2.63
CA GLN A 127 11.08 -16.45 1.44
C GLN A 127 10.70 -15.52 0.29
N GLY A 128 11.68 -15.21 -0.58
CA GLY A 128 11.44 -14.28 -1.68
C GLY A 128 11.02 -12.91 -1.17
N ASP A 129 9.81 -12.50 -1.50
CA ASP A 129 9.23 -11.22 -1.09
C ASP A 129 8.26 -11.34 0.10
N GLU A 130 8.35 -12.44 0.84
CA GLU A 130 7.51 -12.73 2.00
C GLU A 130 8.38 -13.10 3.21
N VAL A 131 7.80 -13.00 4.40
CA VAL A 131 8.45 -13.45 5.64
C VAL A 131 7.54 -14.45 6.34
N ARG A 132 8.01 -15.67 6.52
CA ARG A 132 7.28 -16.69 7.29
C ARG A 132 7.64 -16.58 8.76
N VAL A 133 6.62 -16.55 9.61
CA VAL A 133 6.77 -16.46 11.06
C VAL A 133 6.14 -17.70 11.68
N SER A 134 6.90 -18.41 12.51
CA SER A 134 6.43 -19.64 13.13
C SER A 134 6.73 -19.69 14.62
N SER A 135 5.91 -20.42 15.38
CA SER A 135 6.10 -20.65 16.80
C SER A 135 5.28 -21.86 17.24
N LYS A 136 5.73 -22.50 18.29
CA LYS A 136 4.94 -23.56 18.97
C LYS A 136 3.75 -22.97 19.71
N LYS A 137 3.78 -21.67 20.03
CA LYS A 137 2.73 -20.99 20.78
C LYS A 137 1.97 -20.03 19.86
N ARG A 138 0.69 -20.30 19.62
CA ARG A 138 -0.17 -19.41 18.80
C ARG A 138 -0.29 -18.01 19.38
N ASP A 139 -0.33 -17.89 20.72
CA ASP A 139 -0.44 -16.60 21.37
C ASP A 139 0.76 -15.69 21.02
N ASP A 140 1.95 -16.30 20.90
CA ASP A 140 3.15 -15.56 20.52
C ASP A 140 3.07 -15.05 19.07
N LEU A 141 2.41 -15.81 18.17
CA LEU A 141 2.17 -15.37 16.81
C LEU A 141 1.20 -14.17 16.77
N GLN A 142 0.16 -14.19 17.59
CA GLN A 142 -0.77 -13.06 17.68
C GLN A 142 -0.08 -11.81 18.23
N GLU A 143 0.84 -11.97 19.16
CA GLU A 143 1.65 -10.88 19.69
C GLU A 143 2.53 -10.25 18.59
N VAL A 144 3.15 -11.08 17.75
CA VAL A 144 3.94 -10.60 16.61
C VAL A 144 3.08 -9.80 15.63
N ILE A 145 1.88 -10.30 15.31
CA ILE A 145 0.96 -9.58 14.41
C ILE A 145 0.63 -8.22 14.98
N ALA A 146 0.27 -8.14 16.26
CA ALA A 146 -0.06 -6.88 16.92
C ALA A 146 1.13 -5.91 16.90
N MET A 147 2.33 -6.42 17.15
CA MET A 147 3.56 -5.65 17.14
C MET A 147 3.85 -5.07 15.74
N LEU A 148 3.74 -5.89 14.71
CA LEU A 148 3.99 -5.46 13.34
C LEU A 148 2.94 -4.47 12.83
N LYS A 149 1.69 -4.59 13.27
CA LYS A 149 0.63 -3.62 12.95
C LYS A 149 0.92 -2.24 13.53
N LYS A 150 1.57 -2.17 14.67
CA LYS A 150 1.93 -0.91 15.33
C LYS A 150 3.25 -0.35 14.84
N ALA A 151 4.09 -1.16 14.20
CA ALA A 151 5.39 -0.72 13.74
C ALA A 151 5.25 0.28 12.60
N ASP A 152 6.08 1.32 12.63
CA ASP A 152 6.14 2.33 11.57
C ASP A 152 7.10 1.88 10.48
N LEU A 153 6.66 0.93 9.66
CA LEU A 153 7.42 0.41 8.54
C LEU A 153 6.97 1.07 7.25
N ASP A 154 7.89 1.25 6.32
CA ASP A 154 7.65 1.90 5.02
C ASP A 154 7.08 0.90 3.99
N VAL A 155 6.23 -0.01 4.46
CA VAL A 155 5.63 -1.03 3.61
C VAL A 155 4.27 -1.43 4.20
N ALA A 156 3.29 -1.66 3.33
CA ALA A 156 1.99 -2.16 3.74
C ALA A 156 2.08 -3.66 3.97
N LEU A 157 1.64 -4.12 5.13
CA LEU A 157 1.72 -5.54 5.51
C LEU A 157 0.35 -6.18 5.61
N GLN A 158 0.26 -7.42 5.13
CA GLN A 158 -0.87 -8.30 5.37
C GLN A 158 -0.34 -9.60 5.99
N PHE A 159 -1.20 -10.28 6.75
CA PHE A 159 -0.87 -11.52 7.46
C PHE A 159 -1.79 -12.61 6.95
N VAL A 160 -1.22 -13.60 6.29
CA VAL A 160 -1.98 -14.61 5.54
C VAL A 160 -1.41 -16.01 5.78
N ASN A 161 -2.06 -17.03 5.20
CA ASN A 161 -1.60 -18.40 5.21
C ASN A 161 -1.41 -18.96 6.63
N TYR A 162 -2.36 -18.70 7.50
CA TYR A 162 -2.36 -19.24 8.87
C TYR A 162 -2.39 -20.78 8.83
N ARG A 163 -1.46 -21.41 9.57
CA ARG A 163 -1.34 -22.87 9.64
C ARG A 163 -1.24 -23.36 11.07
#